data_f9c32f25383fa5cb8da744e62df4d04b
#
_entry.id   f9c32f25383fa5cb8da744e62df4d04b
#
_cell.length_a   1.000
_cell.length_b   1.000
_cell.length_c   1.000
_cell.angle_alpha   90.00
_cell.angle_beta   90.00
_cell.angle_gamma   90.00
#
_symmetry.space_group_name_H-M   'P 1'
#
loop_
_entity.id
_entity.type
_entity.pdbx_description
1 polymer ?
#
loop_
_entity_poly.entity_id
_entity_poly.type
_entity_poly.pdbx_seq_one_letter_code
_entity_poly.pdbx_strand_id
1 'polypeptide(L)'
;SISSTLQNCPALNGGFVLHVERVTGATDGTFLKQRIIYNEAKSLEFWRVKTGKESWSSWVSPITNADYNAQSITNQYGLNLHLVKFGNDNLKVIRLSGYINKTLPAGTEYIIASNVSLKSRVDWYHNVFVSGKGSELTVCLNIDNDGNVKITPKTAIASGTAINMMEYYV
;
A
#
# COMPACT_ATOMS: atom_id res chain seq x y z
N SER A 1 31.12 6.20 -8.61
CA SER A 1 30.28 7.00 -9.51
C SER A 1 29.05 7.48 -8.78
N ILE A 2 28.65 8.70 -9.01
CA ILE A 2 27.43 9.28 -8.43
C ILE A 2 26.29 9.00 -9.42
N SER A 3 25.25 8.30 -8.96
CA SER A 3 24.13 7.85 -9.82
C SER A 3 23.37 9.02 -10.47
N SER A 4 23.34 10.18 -9.85
CA SER A 4 22.69 11.39 -10.37
C SER A 4 23.34 11.94 -11.66
N THR A 5 24.58 11.55 -11.97
CA THR A 5 25.29 11.94 -13.20
C THR A 5 25.17 10.91 -14.32
N LEU A 6 24.62 9.75 -14.04
CA LEU A 6 24.44 8.69 -15.03
C LEU A 6 23.05 8.74 -15.64
N GLN A 7 23.01 8.76 -16.96
CA GLN A 7 21.76 8.73 -17.70
C GLN A 7 20.99 7.41 -17.44
N ASN A 8 19.69 7.51 -17.19
CA ASN A 8 18.79 6.36 -16.94
C ASN A 8 19.18 5.51 -15.73
N CYS A 9 19.82 6.09 -14.71
CA CYS A 9 20.06 5.47 -13.42
C CYS A 9 18.96 5.88 -12.42
N PRO A 10 18.63 5.04 -11.43
CA PRO A 10 17.77 5.50 -10.34
C PRO A 10 18.35 6.75 -9.68
N ALA A 11 17.49 7.73 -9.37
CA ALA A 11 17.89 9.05 -8.86
C ALA A 11 18.31 8.97 -7.37
N LEU A 12 19.42 8.30 -7.08
CA LEU A 12 20.02 8.19 -5.76
C LEU A 12 21.44 8.72 -5.78
N ASN A 13 21.83 9.41 -4.74
CA ASN A 13 23.21 9.86 -4.55
C ASN A 13 23.97 8.79 -3.77
N GLY A 14 25.17 8.43 -4.22
CA GLY A 14 26.02 7.49 -3.51
C GLY A 14 26.81 6.55 -4.43
N GLY A 15 27.68 5.77 -3.81
CA GLY A 15 28.42 4.70 -4.49
C GLY A 15 27.55 3.48 -4.75
N PHE A 16 27.76 2.81 -5.84
CA PHE A 16 27.02 1.60 -6.18
C PHE A 16 27.89 0.60 -6.94
N VAL A 17 27.46 -0.67 -6.92
CA VAL A 17 27.96 -1.74 -7.76
C VAL A 17 26.94 -2.05 -8.84
N LEU A 18 27.36 -2.07 -10.09
CA LEU A 18 26.53 -2.46 -11.24
C LEU A 18 26.91 -3.89 -11.65
N HIS A 19 25.96 -4.79 -11.59
CA HIS A 19 26.04 -6.12 -12.18
C HIS A 19 25.29 -6.13 -13.51
N VAL A 20 25.92 -6.74 -14.54
CA VAL A 20 25.28 -6.97 -15.84
C VAL A 20 25.35 -8.46 -16.12
N GLU A 21 24.18 -9.07 -16.27
CA GLU A 21 24.03 -10.49 -16.55
C GLU A 21 23.44 -10.68 -17.95
N ARG A 22 23.93 -11.65 -18.69
CA ARG A 22 23.33 -12.12 -19.93
C ARG A 22 22.40 -13.29 -19.62
N VAL A 23 21.20 -13.25 -20.17
CA VAL A 23 20.31 -14.40 -20.12
C VAL A 23 20.88 -15.50 -21.03
N THR A 24 20.94 -16.73 -20.54
CA THR A 24 21.50 -17.89 -21.25
C THR A 24 20.80 -18.07 -22.62
N GLY A 25 21.60 -18.27 -23.66
CA GLY A 25 21.12 -18.46 -25.04
C GLY A 25 20.98 -17.18 -25.86
N ALA A 26 21.08 -15.99 -25.26
CA ALA A 26 21.09 -14.73 -26.01
C ALA A 26 22.50 -14.45 -26.57
N THR A 27 22.64 -14.39 -27.89
CA THR A 27 23.93 -14.18 -28.57
C THR A 27 24.18 -12.72 -28.95
N ASP A 28 23.13 -11.90 -29.03
CA ASP A 28 23.13 -10.57 -29.62
C ASP A 28 22.94 -9.41 -28.60
N GLY A 29 23.01 -9.72 -27.32
CA GLY A 29 22.82 -8.71 -26.26
C GLY A 29 21.36 -8.23 -26.10
N THR A 30 20.40 -8.94 -26.68
CA THR A 30 18.98 -8.57 -26.61
C THR A 30 18.34 -8.88 -25.27
N PHE A 31 18.90 -9.85 -24.53
CA PHE A 31 18.38 -10.24 -23.22
C PHE A 31 19.45 -10.03 -22.15
N LEU A 32 19.38 -8.89 -21.52
CA LEU A 32 20.30 -8.50 -20.44
C LEU A 32 19.50 -8.20 -19.17
N LYS A 33 20.11 -8.48 -18.02
CA LYS A 33 19.63 -8.01 -16.73
C LYS A 33 20.70 -7.10 -16.14
N GLN A 34 20.28 -5.95 -15.64
CA GLN A 34 21.12 -5.07 -14.84
C GLN A 34 20.61 -5.04 -13.41
N ARG A 35 21.55 -5.07 -12.48
CA ARG A 35 21.30 -4.96 -11.04
C ARG A 35 22.24 -3.92 -10.47
N ILE A 36 21.70 -2.94 -9.79
CA ILE A 36 22.45 -1.93 -9.06
C ILE A 36 22.26 -2.19 -7.57
N ILE A 37 23.36 -2.22 -6.84
CA ILE A 37 23.39 -2.34 -5.38
C ILE A 37 24.07 -1.09 -4.86
N TYR A 38 23.36 -0.27 -4.11
CA TYR A 38 23.91 0.88 -3.44
C TYR A 38 24.59 0.49 -2.14
N ASN A 39 25.78 1.01 -1.92
CA ASN A 39 26.61 0.71 -0.76
C ASN A 39 26.40 1.73 0.36
N GLU A 40 25.14 2.01 0.70
CA GLU A 40 24.78 2.91 1.80
C GLU A 40 24.18 2.12 2.97
N ALA A 41 23.97 2.77 4.11
CA ALA A 41 23.47 2.17 5.36
C ALA A 41 22.14 1.38 5.22
N LYS A 42 21.45 1.55 4.11
CA LYS A 42 20.30 0.74 3.68
C LYS A 42 20.65 0.19 2.31
N SER A 43 21.11 -1.04 2.22
CA SER A 43 21.38 -1.71 0.95
C SER A 43 20.16 -1.62 0.02
N LEU A 44 20.14 -0.61 -0.83
CA LEU A 44 19.08 -0.42 -1.83
C LEU A 44 19.51 -1.15 -3.10
N GLU A 45 18.63 -1.99 -3.58
CA GLU A 45 18.83 -2.77 -4.78
C GLU A 45 17.80 -2.40 -5.83
N PHE A 46 18.25 -2.27 -7.08
CA PHE A 46 17.39 -2.02 -8.23
C PHE A 46 17.78 -2.98 -9.35
N TRP A 47 16.81 -3.44 -10.11
CA TRP A 47 17.08 -4.19 -11.33
C TRP A 47 16.18 -3.74 -12.47
N ARG A 48 16.65 -4.03 -13.66
CA ARG A 48 15.87 -3.91 -14.90
C ARG A 48 16.30 -4.97 -15.89
N VAL A 49 15.45 -5.24 -16.85
CA VAL A 49 15.69 -6.20 -17.92
C VAL A 49 15.61 -5.51 -19.29
N LYS A 50 16.40 -6.02 -20.22
CA LYS A 50 16.31 -5.68 -21.63
C LYS A 50 15.71 -6.88 -22.35
N THR A 51 14.59 -6.67 -23.03
CA THR A 51 13.82 -7.73 -23.70
C THR A 51 13.77 -7.55 -25.21
N GLY A 52 14.66 -6.75 -25.77
CA GLY A 52 14.78 -6.49 -27.19
C GLY A 52 16.00 -5.66 -27.50
N LYS A 53 16.24 -5.35 -28.78
CA LYS A 53 17.47 -4.67 -29.17
C LYS A 53 17.64 -3.28 -28.54
N GLU A 54 16.56 -2.57 -28.25
CA GLU A 54 16.63 -1.17 -27.84
C GLU A 54 15.88 -0.81 -26.56
N SER A 55 15.06 -1.72 -25.99
CA SER A 55 14.17 -1.39 -24.88
C SER A 55 14.62 -2.00 -23.54
N TRP A 56 14.86 -1.15 -22.58
CA TRP A 56 14.98 -1.51 -21.18
C TRP A 56 13.65 -1.29 -20.46
N SER A 57 13.31 -2.20 -19.56
CA SER A 57 12.24 -1.94 -18.60
C SER A 57 12.60 -0.75 -17.71
N SER A 58 11.61 -0.17 -17.05
CA SER A 58 11.86 0.70 -15.90
C SER A 58 12.64 -0.04 -14.83
N TRP A 59 13.37 0.70 -13.99
CA TRP A 59 14.00 0.13 -12.80
C TRP A 59 12.93 -0.27 -11.79
N VAL A 60 13.08 -1.43 -11.21
CA VAL A 60 12.28 -1.95 -10.08
C VAL A 60 13.19 -2.18 -8.90
N SER A 61 12.69 -1.90 -7.70
CA SER A 61 13.33 -2.26 -6.44
C SER A 61 12.47 -3.27 -5.68
N PRO A 62 13.05 -4.15 -4.86
CA PRO A 62 12.27 -4.90 -3.89
C PRO A 62 11.54 -3.94 -2.95
N ILE A 63 10.40 -4.33 -2.47
CA ILE A 63 9.72 -3.62 -1.39
C ILE A 63 10.62 -3.70 -0.16
N THR A 64 11.10 -2.55 0.28
CA THR A 64 11.94 -2.43 1.48
C THR A 64 11.11 -1.88 2.63
N ASN A 65 11.64 -1.91 3.85
CA ASN A 65 11.00 -1.25 4.99
C ASN A 65 10.82 0.27 4.78
N ALA A 66 11.58 0.89 3.87
CA ALA A 66 11.42 2.29 3.50
C ALA A 66 10.16 2.55 2.66
N ASP A 67 9.67 1.51 1.96
CA ASP A 67 8.45 1.57 1.16
C ASP A 67 7.19 1.26 2.01
N TYR A 68 7.39 0.90 3.26
CA TYR A 68 6.32 0.64 4.21
C TYR A 68 5.96 1.93 4.94
N ASN A 69 4.79 2.46 4.66
CA ASN A 69 4.22 3.57 5.41
C ASN A 69 2.94 3.10 6.11
N ALA A 70 2.89 3.25 7.42
CA ALA A 70 1.76 2.83 8.22
C ALA A 70 1.25 3.99 9.08
N GLN A 71 -0.05 4.11 9.16
CA GLN A 71 -0.75 5.06 10.01
C GLN A 71 -1.74 4.30 10.89
N SER A 72 -1.68 4.51 12.20
CA SER A 72 -2.63 3.93 13.16
C SER A 72 -3.40 5.05 13.84
N ILE A 73 -4.72 4.93 13.86
CA ILE A 73 -5.63 5.92 14.44
C ILE A 73 -6.63 5.18 15.31
N THR A 74 -6.74 5.59 16.57
CA THR A 74 -7.84 5.17 17.45
C THR A 74 -8.92 6.24 17.40
N ASN A 75 -10.17 5.85 17.22
CA ASN A 75 -11.27 6.78 17.04
C ASN A 75 -12.30 6.72 18.18
N GLN A 76 -13.23 7.66 18.15
CA GLN A 76 -14.30 7.78 19.17
C GLN A 76 -15.30 6.61 19.22
N TYR A 77 -15.24 5.69 18.26
CA TYR A 77 -16.13 4.51 18.19
C TYR A 77 -15.50 3.26 18.80
N GLY A 78 -14.29 3.36 19.38
CA GLY A 78 -13.57 2.23 19.95
C GLY A 78 -12.86 1.36 18.92
N LEU A 79 -12.71 1.84 17.70
CA LEU A 79 -12.05 1.13 16.61
C LEU A 79 -10.62 1.64 16.40
N ASN A 80 -9.72 0.72 16.11
CA ASN A 80 -8.37 1.00 15.67
C ASN A 80 -8.32 0.87 14.16
N LEU A 81 -8.05 1.98 13.50
CA LEU A 81 -7.78 2.05 12.07
C LEU A 81 -6.29 1.92 11.84
N HIS A 82 -5.90 0.96 11.01
CA HIS A 82 -4.53 0.78 10.58
C HIS A 82 -4.47 0.81 9.06
N LEU A 83 -3.77 1.80 8.53
CA LEU A 83 -3.57 2.02 7.10
C LEU A 83 -2.12 1.72 6.76
N VAL A 84 -1.89 0.98 5.69
CA VAL A 84 -0.56 0.61 5.23
C VAL A 84 -0.45 0.85 3.73
N LYS A 85 0.64 1.45 3.31
CA LYS A 85 1.03 1.58 1.91
C LYS A 85 2.25 0.71 1.65
N PHE A 86 2.25 -0.02 0.55
CA PHE A 86 3.37 -0.82 0.08
C PHE A 86 3.96 -0.24 -1.20
N GLY A 87 5.25 0.04 -1.18
CA GLY A 87 6.02 0.50 -2.33
C GLY A 87 5.62 1.88 -2.83
N ASN A 88 6.07 2.19 -4.02
CA ASN A 88 5.71 3.43 -4.74
C ASN A 88 4.33 3.33 -5.40
N ASP A 89 3.76 2.15 -5.41
CA ASP A 89 2.49 1.88 -6.05
C ASP A 89 1.32 2.29 -5.16
N ASN A 90 0.17 2.29 -5.77
CA ASN A 90 -1.03 2.79 -5.15
C ASN A 90 -1.73 1.76 -4.29
N LEU A 91 -1.12 0.57 -4.13
CA LEU A 91 -1.71 -0.46 -3.30
C LEU A 91 -1.61 -0.07 -1.83
N LYS A 92 -2.76 0.08 -1.24
CA LYS A 92 -2.92 0.39 0.18
C LYS A 92 -3.78 -0.70 0.82
N VAL A 93 -3.58 -0.90 2.10
CA VAL A 93 -4.37 -1.82 2.92
C VAL A 93 -4.96 -1.04 4.06
N ILE A 94 -6.24 -1.24 4.30
CA ILE A 94 -6.94 -0.78 5.49
C ILE A 94 -7.29 -1.97 6.36
N ARG A 95 -6.97 -1.87 7.64
CA ARG A 95 -7.47 -2.77 8.67
C ARG A 95 -8.24 -1.96 9.69
N LEU A 96 -9.45 -2.40 9.99
CA LEU A 96 -10.27 -1.84 11.04
C LEU A 96 -10.55 -2.94 12.08
N SER A 97 -10.22 -2.69 13.33
CA SER A 97 -10.36 -3.68 14.40
C SER A 97 -10.72 -3.01 15.73
N GLY A 98 -11.40 -3.74 16.61
CA GLY A 98 -11.76 -3.26 17.93
C GLY A 98 -13.17 -3.62 18.34
N TYR A 99 -13.65 -3.00 19.38
CA TYR A 99 -15.02 -3.17 19.90
C TYR A 99 -15.77 -1.85 19.77
N ILE A 100 -16.92 -1.88 19.09
CA ILE A 100 -17.79 -0.73 19.03
C ILE A 100 -18.22 -0.33 20.45
N ASN A 101 -17.97 0.93 20.81
CA ASN A 101 -18.28 1.44 22.16
C ASN A 101 -19.67 2.09 22.27
N LYS A 102 -20.38 2.23 21.15
CA LYS A 102 -21.78 2.72 21.11
C LYS A 102 -22.53 2.09 19.96
N THR A 103 -23.85 1.96 20.07
CA THR A 103 -24.69 1.43 18.97
C THR A 103 -24.60 2.34 17.75
N LEU A 104 -24.39 1.73 16.57
CA LEU A 104 -24.39 2.40 15.27
C LEU A 104 -25.65 1.98 14.50
N PRO A 105 -26.65 2.85 14.33
CA PRO A 105 -27.83 2.61 13.49
C PRO A 105 -27.49 2.26 12.06
N ALA A 106 -28.35 1.43 11.45
CA ALA A 106 -28.24 1.10 10.04
C ALA A 106 -28.44 2.33 9.15
N GLY A 107 -27.76 2.35 8.01
CA GLY A 107 -27.91 3.40 6.99
C GLY A 107 -27.35 4.78 7.35
N THR A 108 -26.73 4.92 8.54
CA THR A 108 -26.10 6.16 8.96
C THR A 108 -24.60 6.12 8.68
N GLU A 109 -24.06 7.15 8.05
CA GLU A 109 -22.63 7.27 7.80
C GLU A 109 -21.89 7.75 9.04
N TYR A 110 -20.79 7.11 9.38
CA TYR A 110 -19.92 7.43 10.52
C TYR A 110 -18.50 7.67 10.04
N ILE A 111 -17.96 8.85 10.34
CA ILE A 111 -16.57 9.19 10.04
C ILE A 111 -15.69 8.53 11.11
N ILE A 112 -14.88 7.54 10.67
CA ILE A 112 -13.95 6.81 11.53
C ILE A 112 -12.64 7.57 11.70
N ALA A 113 -12.18 8.21 10.62
CA ALA A 113 -10.99 9.07 10.64
C ALA A 113 -11.12 10.15 9.57
N SER A 114 -10.43 11.26 9.79
CA SER A 114 -10.34 12.37 8.84
C SER A 114 -8.90 12.72 8.57
N ASN A 115 -8.63 13.31 7.40
CA ASN A 115 -7.30 13.78 6.99
C ASN A 115 -6.24 12.68 7.05
N VAL A 116 -6.58 11.43 6.71
CA VAL A 116 -5.59 10.36 6.66
C VAL A 116 -4.61 10.62 5.51
N SER A 117 -3.32 10.45 5.77
CA SER A 117 -2.27 10.69 4.77
C SER A 117 -2.31 9.65 3.65
N LEU A 118 -2.74 8.43 3.94
CA LEU A 118 -2.90 7.33 2.99
C LEU A 118 -4.32 7.30 2.43
N LYS A 119 -4.76 8.40 1.85
CA LYS A 119 -6.08 8.54 1.23
C LYS A 119 -6.19 7.82 -0.12
N SER A 120 -7.40 7.55 -0.56
CA SER A 120 -7.66 7.03 -1.90
C SER A 120 -7.43 8.12 -2.96
N ARG A 121 -7.20 7.72 -4.22
CA ARG A 121 -7.10 8.65 -5.37
C ARG A 121 -8.45 9.13 -5.84
N VAL A 122 -9.45 8.28 -5.67
CA VAL A 122 -10.86 8.55 -5.99
C VAL A 122 -11.69 8.08 -4.82
N ASP A 123 -12.92 8.53 -4.73
CA ASP A 123 -13.83 8.00 -3.72
C ASP A 123 -14.01 6.51 -3.93
N TRP A 124 -13.59 5.74 -2.93
CA TRP A 124 -13.59 4.29 -2.96
C TRP A 124 -14.65 3.76 -2.01
N TYR A 125 -15.56 2.95 -2.55
CA TYR A 125 -16.66 2.34 -1.80
C TYR A 125 -16.62 0.84 -1.92
N HIS A 126 -16.68 0.15 -0.80
CA HIS A 126 -16.75 -1.31 -0.79
C HIS A 126 -17.67 -1.82 0.32
N ASN A 127 -18.49 -2.80 -0.01
CA ASN A 127 -19.26 -3.53 0.99
C ASN A 127 -18.38 -4.64 1.57
N VAL A 128 -18.05 -4.54 2.84
CA VAL A 128 -17.18 -5.48 3.52
C VAL A 128 -17.93 -6.28 4.57
N PHE A 129 -17.59 -7.55 4.66
CA PHE A 129 -18.04 -8.39 5.74
C PHE A 129 -17.16 -8.14 6.97
N VAL A 130 -17.82 -7.92 8.09
CA VAL A 130 -17.16 -7.68 9.36
C VAL A 130 -17.39 -8.91 10.22
N SER A 131 -16.33 -9.59 10.64
CA SER A 131 -16.50 -10.69 11.58
C SER A 131 -16.90 -10.14 12.93
N GLY A 132 -18.12 -10.41 13.32
CA GLY A 132 -18.65 -10.17 14.66
C GLY A 132 -18.95 -11.51 15.33
N LYS A 133 -19.02 -11.51 16.67
CA LYS A 133 -19.37 -12.71 17.43
C LYS A 133 -20.80 -13.14 17.07
N GLY A 134 -20.92 -14.13 16.17
CA GLY A 134 -22.17 -14.81 15.87
C GLY A 134 -23.09 -14.20 14.81
N SER A 135 -22.67 -13.15 14.08
CA SER A 135 -23.46 -12.61 12.96
C SER A 135 -22.56 -12.07 11.87
N GLU A 136 -22.94 -12.33 10.63
CA GLU A 136 -22.35 -11.66 9.47
C GLU A 136 -22.86 -10.23 9.41
N LEU A 137 -22.01 -9.28 9.72
CA LEU A 137 -22.31 -7.86 9.60
C LEU A 137 -21.72 -7.34 8.30
N THR A 138 -22.51 -6.61 7.55
CA THR A 138 -22.06 -5.92 6.35
C THR A 138 -22.02 -4.42 6.61
N VAL A 139 -20.91 -3.80 6.31
CA VAL A 139 -20.76 -2.34 6.29
C VAL A 139 -20.35 -1.89 4.90
N CYS A 140 -20.80 -0.72 4.49
CA CYS A 140 -20.18 -0.01 3.39
C CYS A 140 -19.00 0.76 3.95
N LEU A 141 -17.79 0.46 3.50
CA LEU A 141 -16.58 1.21 3.80
C LEU A 141 -16.36 2.20 2.66
N ASN A 142 -16.10 3.45 3.02
CA ASN A 142 -15.72 4.50 2.08
C ASN A 142 -14.39 5.11 2.52
N ILE A 143 -13.50 5.30 1.54
CA ILE A 143 -12.27 6.08 1.71
C ILE A 143 -12.28 7.11 0.60
N ASP A 144 -12.46 8.37 0.96
CA ASP A 144 -12.55 9.44 -0.02
C ASP A 144 -11.18 10.06 -0.36
N ASN A 145 -11.17 10.87 -1.41
CA ASN A 145 -9.96 11.55 -1.87
C ASN A 145 -9.54 12.73 -0.96
N ASP A 146 -10.40 13.13 -0.03
CA ASP A 146 -10.08 14.13 1.00
C ASP A 146 -9.40 13.50 2.22
N GLY A 147 -9.37 12.18 2.29
CA GLY A 147 -8.77 11.43 3.38
C GLY A 147 -9.73 11.17 4.54
N ASN A 148 -11.03 11.13 4.28
CA ASN A 148 -11.97 10.64 5.27
C ASN A 148 -12.18 9.14 5.08
N VAL A 149 -12.18 8.42 6.19
CA VAL A 149 -12.54 7.01 6.26
C VAL A 149 -13.89 6.91 6.95
N LYS A 150 -14.86 6.34 6.28
CA LYS A 150 -16.25 6.31 6.71
C LYS A 150 -16.79 4.88 6.67
N ILE A 151 -17.71 4.57 7.56
CA ILE A 151 -18.47 3.32 7.52
C ILE A 151 -19.97 3.62 7.57
N THR A 152 -20.74 2.84 6.81
CA THR A 152 -22.20 2.86 6.84
C THR A 152 -22.69 1.44 7.08
N PRO A 153 -23.16 1.11 8.30
CA PRO A 153 -23.70 -0.22 8.59
C PRO A 153 -24.94 -0.52 7.74
N LYS A 154 -25.03 -1.71 7.15
CA LYS A 154 -26.24 -2.19 6.47
C LYS A 154 -27.32 -2.64 7.46
N THR A 155 -26.87 -3.15 8.62
CA THR A 155 -27.72 -3.45 9.78
C THR A 155 -27.16 -2.75 10.99
N ALA A 156 -27.98 -2.46 12.00
CA ALA A 156 -27.51 -1.80 13.21
C ALA A 156 -26.44 -2.65 13.91
N ILE A 157 -25.35 -2.00 14.32
CA ILE A 157 -24.25 -2.63 15.08
C ILE A 157 -24.39 -2.25 16.53
N ALA A 158 -24.61 -3.24 17.39
CA ALA A 158 -24.72 -3.02 18.83
C ALA A 158 -23.39 -2.62 19.48
N SER A 159 -23.45 -1.85 20.54
CA SER A 159 -22.30 -1.60 21.41
C SER A 159 -21.73 -2.93 21.93
N GLY A 160 -20.41 -3.03 22.03
CA GLY A 160 -19.71 -4.25 22.40
C GLY A 160 -19.46 -5.23 21.25
N THR A 161 -19.95 -4.95 20.04
CA THR A 161 -19.67 -5.80 18.87
C THR A 161 -18.20 -5.67 18.47
N ALA A 162 -17.54 -6.80 18.30
CA ALA A 162 -16.19 -6.86 17.77
C ALA A 162 -16.21 -6.61 16.26
N ILE A 163 -15.32 -5.77 15.78
CA ILE A 163 -15.07 -5.50 14.37
C ILE A 163 -13.67 -5.98 14.03
N ASN A 164 -13.53 -6.72 12.94
CA ASN A 164 -12.24 -7.07 12.38
C ASN A 164 -12.39 -7.24 10.87
N MET A 165 -11.83 -6.33 10.11
CA MET A 165 -11.82 -6.36 8.66
C MET A 165 -10.49 -5.91 8.10
N MET A 166 -10.16 -6.36 6.91
CA MET A 166 -9.00 -5.94 6.15
C MET A 166 -9.36 -5.88 4.67
N GLU A 167 -9.07 -4.76 4.03
CA GLU A 167 -9.37 -4.52 2.63
C GLU A 167 -8.21 -3.83 1.92
N TYR A 168 -8.17 -3.99 0.59
CA TYR A 168 -7.21 -3.33 -0.29
C TYR A 168 -7.90 -2.17 -1.02
N TYR A 169 -7.16 -1.07 -1.19
CA TYR A 169 -7.65 0.10 -1.93
C TYR A 169 -6.50 0.81 -2.68
N VAL A 170 -6.82 1.69 -3.60
CA VAL A 170 -5.87 2.42 -4.46
C VAL A 170 -5.94 3.93 -4.30
#